data_9b1a34e6526809894c798fb5e3237f65
#
_entry.id   9b1a34e6526809894c798fb5e3237f65
#
_cell.length_a   1.000
_cell.length_b   1.000
_cell.length_c   1.000
_cell.angle_alpha   90.00
_cell.angle_beta   90.00
_cell.angle_gamma   90.00
#
_symmetry.space_group_name_H-M   'P 1'
#
loop_
_entity.id
_entity.type
_entity.pdbx_description
1 polymer ?
#
loop_
_entity_poly.entity_id
_entity_poly.type
_entity_poly.pdbx_seq_one_letter_code
_entity_poly.pdbx_strand_id
1 'polypeptide(L)'
;GALSRERAVQMDSIVPYDAIVLQYGLNVMTPEILHYGSYARKMTEVVRHLRECYPHTDIILMGVGDRSRKANGAFVTMPPAVVALSEAQRRAARSAGVVFWDTYEAMGGHNGMLDYVANGQANKDYTHINHKGGKRLATEFVKSLEYEMNREGL
;
A
#
# COMPACT_ATOMS: atom_id res chain seq x y z
N GLY A 1 10.97 3.92 -13.06
CA GLY A 1 11.16 5.34 -13.17
C GLY A 1 9.84 6.07 -13.11
N ALA A 2 9.82 7.20 -12.41
CA ALA A 2 8.65 8.06 -12.39
C ALA A 2 8.31 8.49 -13.83
N LEU A 3 7.03 8.53 -14.17
CA LEU A 3 6.56 9.18 -15.38
C LEU A 3 7.17 10.59 -15.45
N SER A 4 7.71 11.00 -16.60
CA SER A 4 8.12 12.39 -16.77
C SER A 4 6.88 13.28 -16.62
N ARG A 5 7.07 14.48 -16.08
CA ARG A 5 5.98 15.44 -15.88
C ARG A 5 5.19 15.68 -17.18
N GLU A 6 5.89 15.80 -18.30
CA GLU A 6 5.29 16.00 -19.62
C GLU A 6 4.31 14.86 -19.98
N ARG A 7 4.72 13.61 -19.80
CA ARG A 7 3.86 12.45 -20.06
C ARG A 7 2.69 12.37 -19.09
N ALA A 8 2.92 12.65 -17.82
CA ALA A 8 1.87 12.67 -16.81
C ALA A 8 0.78 13.70 -17.14
N VAL A 9 1.18 14.94 -17.43
CA VAL A 9 0.27 16.02 -17.83
C VAL A 9 -0.45 15.68 -19.15
N GLN A 10 0.24 15.08 -20.11
CA GLN A 10 -0.38 14.64 -21.36
C GLN A 10 -1.42 13.54 -21.11
N MET A 11 -1.15 12.58 -20.24
CA MET A 11 -2.12 11.53 -19.87
C MET A 11 -3.34 12.13 -19.17
N ASP A 12 -3.15 13.03 -18.24
CA ASP A 12 -4.22 13.70 -17.52
C ASP A 12 -5.14 14.49 -18.46
N SER A 13 -4.58 15.13 -19.49
CA SER A 13 -5.36 15.86 -20.49
C SER A 13 -6.21 14.96 -21.40
N ILE A 14 -5.86 13.70 -21.54
CA ILE A 14 -6.61 12.72 -22.36
C ILE A 14 -7.67 11.99 -21.52
N VAL A 15 -7.27 11.53 -20.33
CA VAL A 15 -8.14 10.82 -19.38
C VAL A 15 -7.84 11.36 -17.98
N PRO A 16 -8.62 12.35 -17.50
CA PRO A 16 -8.45 12.87 -16.14
C PRO A 16 -8.75 11.77 -15.12
N TYR A 17 -7.92 11.68 -14.08
CA TYR A 17 -8.09 10.72 -12.99
C TYR A 17 -8.71 11.41 -11.78
N ASP A 18 -9.74 10.80 -11.19
CA ASP A 18 -10.31 11.25 -9.91
C ASP A 18 -9.40 10.85 -8.74
N ALA A 19 -8.78 9.68 -8.83
CA ALA A 19 -7.89 9.16 -7.80
C ALA A 19 -6.71 8.35 -8.35
N ILE A 20 -5.57 8.45 -7.69
CA ILE A 20 -4.37 7.63 -7.94
C ILE A 20 -4.08 6.81 -6.68
N VAL A 21 -4.08 5.49 -6.80
CA VAL A 21 -3.69 4.58 -5.72
C VAL A 21 -2.25 4.11 -5.92
N LEU A 22 -1.38 4.40 -4.96
CA LEU A 22 0.02 3.99 -4.96
C LEU A 22 0.22 2.80 -4.03
N GLN A 23 0.58 1.65 -4.59
CA GLN A 23 0.91 0.46 -3.82
C GLN A 23 2.34 0.01 -4.13
N TYR A 24 3.25 0.24 -3.18
CA TYR A 24 4.68 -0.09 -3.28
C TYR A 24 5.21 -0.62 -1.96
N GLY A 25 6.39 -1.24 -2.02
CA GLY A 25 7.19 -1.52 -0.82
C GLY A 25 7.39 -3.00 -0.50
N LEU A 26 6.54 -3.91 -0.97
CA LEU A 26 6.64 -5.32 -0.63
C LEU A 26 8.04 -5.92 -0.94
N ASN A 27 8.67 -5.48 -2.03
CA ASN A 27 9.97 -5.98 -2.47
C ASN A 27 11.19 -5.40 -1.71
N VAL A 28 11.00 -4.33 -0.93
CA VAL A 28 12.10 -3.76 -0.12
C VAL A 28 12.08 -4.27 1.32
N MET A 29 11.06 -5.05 1.67
CA MET A 29 10.88 -5.56 3.01
C MET A 29 11.69 -6.85 3.21
N THR A 30 12.57 -6.83 4.21
CA THR A 30 13.28 -8.02 4.70
C THR A 30 13.23 -8.01 6.23
N PRO A 31 13.32 -9.19 6.89
CA PRO A 31 13.24 -9.25 8.35
C PRO A 31 14.32 -8.46 9.08
N GLU A 32 15.45 -8.28 8.42
CA GLU A 32 16.64 -7.62 8.97
C GLU A 32 16.54 -6.09 8.94
N ILE A 33 15.68 -5.53 8.09
CA ILE A 33 15.52 -4.08 7.93
C ILE A 33 14.34 -3.59 8.75
N LEU A 34 14.63 -2.78 9.77
CA LEU A 34 13.64 -2.15 10.64
C LEU A 34 13.60 -0.61 10.53
N HIS A 35 14.45 -0.04 9.66
CA HIS A 35 14.57 1.41 9.49
C HIS A 35 14.35 1.81 8.02
N TYR A 36 13.21 2.41 7.73
CA TYR A 36 12.77 2.80 6.39
C TYR A 36 12.75 4.33 6.17
N GLY A 37 13.58 5.09 6.87
CA GLY A 37 13.61 6.55 6.74
C GLY A 37 13.94 7.05 5.34
N SER A 38 14.92 6.41 4.65
CA SER A 38 15.25 6.75 3.26
C SER A 38 14.12 6.39 2.29
N TYR A 39 13.44 5.27 2.53
CA TYR A 39 12.24 4.88 1.78
C TYR A 39 11.13 5.93 1.94
N ALA A 40 10.84 6.35 3.19
CA ALA A 40 9.82 7.35 3.47
C ALA A 40 10.09 8.67 2.75
N ARG A 41 11.35 9.17 2.78
CA ARG A 41 11.74 10.38 2.05
C ARG A 41 11.48 10.26 0.54
N LYS A 42 11.98 9.18 -0.08
CA LYS A 42 11.77 8.92 -1.51
C LYS A 42 10.28 8.80 -1.88
N MET A 43 9.50 8.14 -1.04
CA MET A 43 8.05 8.02 -1.26
C MET A 43 7.37 9.40 -1.17
N THR A 44 7.75 10.24 -0.19
CA THR A 44 7.26 11.61 -0.09
C THR A 44 7.57 12.42 -1.35
N GLU A 45 8.79 12.28 -1.90
CA GLU A 45 9.19 12.95 -3.14
C GLU A 45 8.36 12.48 -4.33
N VAL A 46 8.12 11.17 -4.46
CA VAL A 46 7.26 10.59 -5.52
C VAL A 46 5.84 11.14 -5.42
N VAL A 47 5.26 11.15 -4.22
CA VAL A 47 3.88 11.66 -4.02
C VAL A 47 3.80 13.14 -4.36
N ARG A 48 4.77 13.95 -3.94
CA ARG A 48 4.83 15.38 -4.27
C ARG A 48 4.93 15.61 -5.77
N HIS A 49 5.79 14.84 -6.45
CA HIS A 49 5.89 14.91 -7.91
C HIS A 49 4.57 14.57 -8.59
N LEU A 50 3.87 13.52 -8.15
CA LEU A 50 2.55 13.20 -8.69
C LEU A 50 1.52 14.30 -8.40
N ARG A 51 1.53 14.91 -7.22
CA ARG A 51 0.66 16.04 -6.89
C ARG A 51 0.90 17.24 -7.81
N GLU A 52 2.15 17.51 -8.19
CA GLU A 52 2.49 18.55 -9.17
C GLU A 52 2.01 18.22 -10.58
N CYS A 53 1.99 16.93 -10.94
CA CYS A 53 1.52 16.47 -12.25
C CYS A 53 -0.02 16.40 -12.34
N TYR A 54 -0.67 16.06 -11.24
CA TYR A 54 -2.11 15.81 -11.12
C TYR A 54 -2.69 16.65 -9.96
N PRO A 55 -2.81 17.98 -10.12
CA PRO A 55 -3.16 18.88 -9.01
C PRO A 55 -4.57 18.68 -8.47
N HIS A 56 -5.48 18.14 -9.27
CA HIS A 56 -6.90 17.94 -8.94
C HIS A 56 -7.26 16.48 -8.66
N THR A 57 -6.28 15.59 -8.63
CA THR A 57 -6.48 14.14 -8.43
C THR A 57 -6.17 13.75 -6.99
N ASP A 58 -7.03 13.00 -6.36
CA ASP A 58 -6.76 12.46 -5.04
C ASP A 58 -5.67 11.39 -5.09
N ILE A 59 -4.80 11.39 -4.08
CA ILE A 59 -3.72 10.40 -3.99
C ILE A 59 -3.89 9.61 -2.70
N ILE A 60 -3.94 8.28 -2.86
CA ILE A 60 -4.04 7.32 -1.76
C ILE A 60 -2.77 6.48 -1.74
N LEU A 61 -2.01 6.52 -0.66
CA LEU A 61 -0.90 5.63 -0.44
C LEU A 61 -1.40 4.38 0.29
N MET A 62 -1.41 3.26 -0.43
CA MET A 62 -1.79 1.96 0.11
C MET A 62 -0.56 1.30 0.73
N GLY A 63 -0.62 1.03 2.03
CA GLY A 63 0.46 0.42 2.80
C GLY A 63 0.75 -1.01 2.39
N VAL A 64 1.88 -1.55 2.84
CA VAL A 64 2.20 -2.96 2.63
C VAL A 64 1.26 -3.88 3.41
N GLY A 65 0.94 -5.02 2.83
CA GLY A 65 0.24 -6.10 3.52
C GLY A 65 1.18 -6.98 4.34
N ASP A 66 0.60 -7.88 5.13
CA ASP A 66 1.38 -8.90 5.83
C ASP A 66 2.08 -9.84 4.83
N ARG A 67 3.17 -10.39 5.28
CA ARG A 67 4.01 -11.29 4.48
C ARG A 67 4.73 -12.29 5.40
N SER A 68 4.93 -13.49 4.89
CA SER A 68 5.75 -14.51 5.55
C SER A 68 6.88 -14.97 4.64
N ARG A 69 7.90 -15.57 5.25
CA ARG A 69 8.98 -16.25 4.52
C ARG A 69 9.23 -17.62 5.11
N LYS A 70 9.85 -18.48 4.34
CA LYS A 70 10.31 -19.78 4.84
C LYS A 70 11.60 -19.59 5.64
N ALA A 71 11.59 -20.06 6.90
CA ALA A 71 12.74 -20.08 7.78
C ALA A 71 12.78 -21.40 8.54
N ASN A 72 13.92 -22.11 8.50
CA ASN A 72 14.11 -23.40 9.18
C ASN A 72 12.99 -24.43 8.89
N GLY A 73 12.54 -24.50 7.65
CA GLY A 73 11.49 -25.43 7.21
C GLY A 73 10.05 -25.00 7.50
N ALA A 74 9.84 -23.92 8.24
CA ALA A 74 8.52 -23.36 8.54
C ALA A 74 8.34 -21.99 7.90
N PHE A 75 7.08 -21.55 7.71
CA PHE A 75 6.79 -20.17 7.37
C PHE A 75 6.65 -19.35 8.64
N VAL A 76 7.30 -18.19 8.65
CA VAL A 76 7.25 -17.21 9.73
C VAL A 76 6.84 -15.86 9.18
N THR A 77 5.99 -15.18 9.89
CA THR A 77 5.62 -13.79 9.55
C THR A 77 6.80 -12.85 9.81
N MET A 78 6.74 -11.65 9.25
CA MET A 78 7.75 -10.61 9.43
C MET A 78 7.17 -9.38 10.14
N PRO A 79 6.45 -9.52 11.28
CA PRO A 79 5.69 -8.42 11.85
C PRO A 79 6.51 -7.14 12.13
N PRO A 80 7.73 -7.23 12.72
CA PRO A 80 8.51 -6.03 12.97
C PRO A 80 8.87 -5.26 11.70
N ALA A 81 9.29 -5.96 10.64
CA ALA A 81 9.64 -5.33 9.36
C ALA A 81 8.42 -4.76 8.64
N VAL A 82 7.28 -5.49 8.67
CA VAL A 82 6.01 -5.05 8.10
C VAL A 82 5.53 -3.77 8.79
N VAL A 83 5.47 -3.79 10.12
CA VAL A 83 5.03 -2.64 10.92
C VAL A 83 5.95 -1.45 10.70
N ALA A 84 7.28 -1.65 10.71
CA ALA A 84 8.25 -0.58 10.48
C ALA A 84 8.11 0.06 9.10
N LEU A 85 7.85 -0.74 8.05
CA LEU A 85 7.63 -0.24 6.70
C LEU A 85 6.27 0.45 6.57
N SER A 86 5.19 -0.13 7.10
CA SER A 86 3.86 0.49 7.12
C SER A 86 3.90 1.86 7.82
N GLU A 87 4.56 1.96 8.97
CA GLU A 87 4.76 3.23 9.67
C GLU A 87 5.58 4.25 8.86
N ALA A 88 6.58 3.80 8.11
CA ALA A 88 7.33 4.67 7.21
C ALA A 88 6.46 5.20 6.06
N GLN A 89 5.59 4.34 5.50
CA GLN A 89 4.62 4.73 4.48
C GLN A 89 3.57 5.69 5.03
N ARG A 90 3.04 5.43 6.23
CA ARG A 90 2.12 6.34 6.93
C ARG A 90 2.75 7.72 7.16
N ARG A 91 4.02 7.77 7.59
CA ARG A 91 4.74 9.04 7.72
C ARG A 91 4.93 9.75 6.39
N ALA A 92 5.23 9.02 5.31
CA ALA A 92 5.35 9.60 3.98
C ALA A 92 4.03 10.22 3.50
N ALA A 93 2.91 9.51 3.67
CA ALA A 93 1.58 10.00 3.34
C ALA A 93 1.23 11.28 4.11
N ARG A 94 1.46 11.27 5.43
CA ARG A 94 1.25 12.46 6.28
C ARG A 94 2.12 13.64 5.84
N SER A 95 3.41 13.40 5.55
CA SER A 95 4.33 14.45 5.12
C SER A 95 4.01 15.04 3.74
N ALA A 96 3.34 14.26 2.89
CA ALA A 96 2.91 14.66 1.56
C ALA A 96 1.45 15.15 1.52
N GLY A 97 0.71 15.08 2.64
CA GLY A 97 -0.69 15.50 2.73
C GLY A 97 -1.63 14.64 1.90
N VAL A 98 -1.43 13.32 1.91
CA VAL A 98 -2.28 12.35 1.18
C VAL A 98 -2.84 11.28 2.11
N VAL A 99 -3.90 10.61 1.64
CA VAL A 99 -4.55 9.53 2.39
C VAL A 99 -3.62 8.32 2.51
N PHE A 100 -3.62 7.68 3.67
CA PHE A 100 -2.97 6.39 3.91
C PHE A 100 -4.00 5.33 4.22
N TRP A 101 -3.98 4.22 3.48
CA TRP A 101 -4.78 3.04 3.78
C TRP A 101 -3.90 1.89 4.23
N ASP A 102 -4.18 1.33 5.40
CA ASP A 102 -3.35 0.31 6.03
C ASP A 102 -3.75 -1.09 5.59
N THR A 103 -3.04 -1.61 4.58
CA THR A 103 -3.25 -2.96 4.07
C THR A 103 -2.94 -4.05 5.10
N TYR A 104 -1.94 -3.83 5.98
CA TYR A 104 -1.59 -4.78 7.03
C TYR A 104 -2.76 -5.00 7.98
N GLU A 105 -3.35 -3.92 8.48
CA GLU A 105 -4.53 -4.00 9.36
C GLU A 105 -5.74 -4.58 8.61
N ALA A 106 -5.97 -4.20 7.36
CA ALA A 106 -7.06 -4.73 6.54
C ALA A 106 -6.94 -6.24 6.25
N MET A 107 -5.71 -6.79 6.26
CA MET A 107 -5.47 -8.22 6.16
C MET A 107 -5.69 -8.98 7.48
N GLY A 108 -5.89 -8.27 8.59
CA GLY A 108 -6.04 -8.84 9.93
C GLY A 108 -4.78 -8.70 10.81
N GLY A 109 -3.82 -7.88 10.39
CA GLY A 109 -2.61 -7.62 11.17
C GLY A 109 -1.67 -8.82 11.24
N HIS A 110 -1.16 -9.10 12.44
CA HIS A 110 -0.23 -10.21 12.67
C HIS A 110 -0.81 -11.57 12.23
N ASN A 111 -0.06 -12.33 11.44
CA ASN A 111 -0.47 -13.59 10.83
C ASN A 111 -1.56 -13.47 9.74
N GLY A 112 -1.92 -12.28 9.29
CA GLY A 112 -2.91 -12.08 8.24
C GLY A 112 -2.60 -12.87 6.97
N MET A 113 -1.33 -12.94 6.55
CA MET A 113 -0.93 -13.75 5.38
C MET A 113 -1.13 -15.25 5.62
N LEU A 114 -0.91 -15.77 6.83
CA LEU A 114 -1.16 -17.17 7.15
C LEU A 114 -2.65 -17.49 7.02
N ASP A 115 -3.51 -16.62 7.52
CA ASP A 115 -4.96 -16.76 7.40
C ASP A 115 -5.43 -16.69 5.93
N TYR A 116 -4.85 -15.79 5.15
CA TYR A 116 -5.15 -15.71 3.72
C TYR A 116 -4.78 -17.00 2.98
N VAL A 117 -3.62 -17.59 3.28
CA VAL A 117 -3.22 -18.88 2.69
C VAL A 117 -4.15 -20.01 3.15
N ALA A 118 -4.45 -20.10 4.45
CA ALA A 118 -5.35 -21.10 5.02
C ALA A 118 -6.74 -21.08 4.39
N ASN A 119 -7.25 -19.87 4.06
CA ASN A 119 -8.55 -19.66 3.42
C ASN A 119 -8.50 -19.72 1.88
N GLY A 120 -7.36 -20.08 1.28
CA GLY A 120 -7.19 -20.14 -0.16
C GLY A 120 -7.28 -18.75 -0.85
N GLN A 121 -6.88 -17.70 -0.15
CA GLN A 121 -6.90 -16.29 -0.59
C GLN A 121 -5.51 -15.77 -0.96
N ALA A 122 -4.47 -16.54 -0.67
CA ALA A 122 -3.09 -16.26 -1.06
C ALA A 122 -2.41 -17.52 -1.59
N ASN A 123 -1.30 -17.33 -2.28
CA ASN A 123 -0.49 -18.40 -2.79
C ASN A 123 0.33 -19.05 -1.65
N LYS A 124 0.74 -20.29 -1.86
CA LYS A 124 1.57 -21.04 -0.88
C LYS A 124 3.02 -20.52 -0.76
N ASP A 125 3.34 -19.43 -1.44
CA ASP A 125 4.58 -18.67 -1.26
C ASP A 125 4.51 -17.69 -0.07
N TYR A 126 3.31 -17.52 0.50
CA TYR A 126 3.05 -16.65 1.66
C TYR A 126 3.45 -15.18 1.43
N THR A 127 3.38 -14.76 0.19
CA THR A 127 3.76 -13.40 -0.23
C THR A 127 2.70 -12.78 -1.13
N HIS A 128 2.16 -13.55 -2.07
CA HIS A 128 1.25 -13.04 -3.08
C HIS A 128 -0.19 -13.49 -2.81
N ILE A 129 -1.07 -12.52 -2.63
CA ILE A 129 -2.51 -12.77 -2.63
C ILE A 129 -2.96 -13.17 -4.03
N ASN A 130 -3.94 -14.06 -4.13
CA ASN A 130 -4.57 -14.44 -5.39
C ASN A 130 -5.83 -13.61 -5.65
N HIS A 131 -6.54 -13.91 -6.74
CA HIS A 131 -7.76 -13.17 -7.11
C HIS A 131 -8.83 -13.14 -5.99
N LYS A 132 -9.01 -14.25 -5.27
CA LYS A 132 -9.98 -14.33 -4.16
C LYS A 132 -9.56 -13.42 -2.99
N GLY A 133 -8.27 -13.40 -2.65
CA GLY A 133 -7.73 -12.50 -1.63
C GLY A 133 -7.77 -11.03 -2.07
N GLY A 134 -7.47 -10.77 -3.33
CA GLY A 134 -7.58 -9.43 -3.91
C GLY A 134 -9.01 -8.90 -3.84
N LYS A 135 -10.01 -9.74 -4.15
CA LYS A 135 -11.43 -9.36 -4.04
C LYS A 135 -11.81 -9.02 -2.59
N ARG A 136 -11.38 -9.82 -1.61
CA ARG A 136 -11.61 -9.52 -0.19
C ARG A 136 -11.01 -8.18 0.19
N LEU A 137 -9.74 -7.96 -0.16
CA LEU A 137 -9.01 -6.73 0.19
C LEU A 137 -9.63 -5.50 -0.48
N ALA A 138 -10.02 -5.61 -1.75
CA ALA A 138 -10.71 -4.55 -2.47
C ALA A 138 -12.07 -4.20 -1.83
N THR A 139 -12.80 -5.20 -1.34
CA THR A 139 -14.07 -4.97 -0.62
C THR A 139 -13.84 -4.16 0.66
N GLU A 140 -12.81 -4.45 1.44
CA GLU A 140 -12.49 -3.68 2.65
C GLU A 140 -12.01 -2.26 2.31
N PHE A 141 -11.26 -2.11 1.23
CA PHE A 141 -10.84 -0.79 0.75
C PHE A 141 -12.04 0.08 0.36
N VAL A 142 -12.96 -0.45 -0.45
CA VAL A 142 -14.18 0.27 -0.87
C VAL A 142 -15.03 0.65 0.33
N LYS A 143 -15.27 -0.27 1.28
CA LYS A 143 -15.99 0.05 2.53
C LYS A 143 -15.34 1.20 3.32
N SER A 144 -14.00 1.22 3.37
CA SER A 144 -13.27 2.29 4.06
C SER A 144 -13.49 3.64 3.36
N LEU A 145 -13.47 3.67 2.02
CA LEU A 145 -13.76 4.88 1.25
C LEU A 145 -15.20 5.35 1.44
N GLU A 146 -16.17 4.45 1.31
CA GLU A 146 -17.59 4.76 1.52
C GLU A 146 -17.85 5.31 2.93
N TYR A 147 -17.20 4.74 3.95
CA TYR A 147 -17.31 5.23 5.32
C TYR A 147 -16.80 6.67 5.46
N GLU A 148 -15.62 6.97 4.92
CA GLU A 148 -15.04 8.32 4.98
C GLU A 148 -15.87 9.33 4.17
N MET A 149 -16.31 8.97 2.97
CA MET A 149 -17.18 9.83 2.15
C MET A 149 -18.48 10.17 2.87
N ASN A 150 -19.15 9.18 3.47
CA ASN A 150 -20.37 9.42 4.24
C ASN A 150 -20.13 10.30 5.49
N ARG A 151 -18.97 10.17 6.12
CA ARG A 151 -18.58 10.99 7.27
C ARG A 151 -18.36 12.45 6.89
N GLU A 152 -17.80 12.71 5.73
CA GLU A 152 -17.54 14.05 5.19
C GLU A 152 -18.76 14.67 4.51
N GLY A 153 -19.84 13.91 4.33
CA GLY A 153 -21.07 14.38 3.68
C GLY A 153 -20.98 14.46 2.15
N LEU A 154 -20.10 13.67 1.56
CA LEU A 154 -19.88 13.56 0.12
C LEU A 154 -20.72 12.47 -0.52
#